data_22b607dcb138fcf0f4f64dc2d8cb02ec
#
_entry.id   22b607dcb138fcf0f4f64dc2d8cb02ec
#
_cell.length_a   1.000
_cell.length_b   1.000
_cell.length_c   1.000
_cell.angle_alpha   90.00
_cell.angle_beta   90.00
_cell.angle_gamma   90.00
#
_symmetry.space_group_name_H-M   'P 1'
#
loop_
_entity.id
_entity.type
_entity.pdbx_description
1 polymer ?
#
loop_
_entity_poly.entity_id
_entity_poly.type
_entity_poly.pdbx_seq_one_letter_code
_entity_poly.pdbx_strand_id
1 'polypeptide(L)'
;FPGSLRHAHDFRGAESFADKDVLLIGASYSAEDIGVQAHKMGARSVTLSYRTKPMGFDWPEGIVEVPLLERFDGSTAHFSDGTSGEFDAVVLCTGYLHHYPFLPSSLALSSPNCLYPDTLYRGVVSEANDKLFYLGAQDQWFTFNMFDAQAWYVRDVILGDITVPNQEA
;
A
#
# COMPACT_ATOMS: atom_id res chain seq x y z
N PHE A 1 -4.95 -19.99 -8.88
CA PHE A 1 -4.63 -20.43 -7.52
C PHE A 1 -5.88 -20.98 -6.84
N PRO A 2 -5.85 -22.24 -6.35
CA PRO A 2 -7.04 -22.89 -5.79
C PRO A 2 -7.28 -22.57 -4.31
N GLY A 3 -6.30 -22.02 -3.61
CA GLY A 3 -6.38 -21.70 -2.19
C GLY A 3 -7.14 -20.40 -1.89
N SER A 4 -7.00 -19.91 -0.66
CA SER A 4 -7.59 -18.61 -0.27
C SER A 4 -6.80 -17.46 -0.88
N LEU A 5 -7.44 -16.60 -1.67
CA LEU A 5 -6.85 -15.38 -2.24
C LEU A 5 -7.65 -14.17 -1.79
N ARG A 6 -6.96 -13.16 -1.22
CA ARG A 6 -7.58 -11.89 -0.83
C ARG A 6 -6.61 -10.72 -0.99
N HIS A 7 -7.12 -9.50 -1.09
CA HIS A 7 -6.32 -8.29 -0.97
C HIS A 7 -6.14 -7.90 0.50
N ALA A 8 -5.04 -7.21 0.84
CA ALA A 8 -4.79 -6.71 2.19
C ALA A 8 -5.93 -5.80 2.72
N HIS A 9 -6.62 -5.09 1.82
CA HIS A 9 -7.83 -4.31 2.16
C HIS A 9 -8.93 -5.14 2.83
N ASP A 10 -9.07 -6.41 2.46
CA ASP A 10 -10.11 -7.30 2.99
C ASP A 10 -9.64 -8.12 4.19
N PHE A 11 -8.38 -7.93 4.60
CA PHE A 11 -7.86 -8.56 5.80
C PHE A 11 -8.55 -8.01 7.05
N ARG A 12 -8.98 -8.91 7.95
CA ARG A 12 -9.63 -8.57 9.22
C ARG A 12 -9.00 -9.24 10.42
N GLY A 13 -8.22 -10.30 10.19
CA GLY A 13 -7.51 -11.05 11.21
C GLY A 13 -6.82 -12.27 10.61
N ALA A 14 -5.86 -12.79 11.33
CA ALA A 14 -4.96 -13.85 10.87
C ALA A 14 -5.35 -15.25 11.37
N GLU A 15 -6.44 -15.39 12.12
CA GLU A 15 -6.87 -16.67 12.73
C GLU A 15 -7.08 -17.76 11.67
N SER A 16 -7.53 -17.36 10.48
CA SER A 16 -7.74 -18.28 9.36
C SER A 16 -6.45 -18.82 8.73
N PHE A 17 -5.30 -18.32 9.15
CA PHE A 17 -3.97 -18.74 8.66
C PHE A 17 -3.28 -19.79 9.55
N ALA A 18 -3.87 -20.13 10.70
CA ALA A 18 -3.34 -21.19 11.56
C ALA A 18 -3.09 -22.47 10.75
N ASP A 19 -1.93 -23.11 10.98
CA ASP A 19 -1.46 -24.33 10.32
C ASP A 19 -1.36 -24.26 8.78
N LYS A 20 -1.29 -23.04 8.20
CA LYS A 20 -1.21 -22.81 6.76
C LYS A 20 0.13 -22.24 6.32
N ASP A 21 0.52 -22.56 5.08
CA ASP A 21 1.59 -21.89 4.37
C ASP A 21 1.03 -20.67 3.66
N VAL A 22 1.48 -19.47 4.07
CA VAL A 22 0.91 -18.18 3.65
C VAL A 22 1.90 -17.43 2.78
N LEU A 23 1.46 -17.01 1.59
CA LEU A 23 2.22 -16.11 0.72
C LEU A 23 1.65 -14.69 0.75
N LEU A 24 2.50 -13.72 1.06
CA LEU A 24 2.19 -12.29 0.97
C LEU A 24 2.88 -11.72 -0.26
N ILE A 25 2.13 -11.13 -1.18
CA ILE A 25 2.68 -10.54 -2.41
C ILE A 25 2.83 -9.04 -2.20
N GLY A 26 4.06 -8.59 -2.03
CA GLY A 26 4.47 -7.24 -1.68
C GLY A 26 5.36 -7.24 -0.44
N ALA A 27 6.20 -6.19 -0.33
CA ALA A 27 7.13 -6.01 0.77
C ALA A 27 7.06 -4.55 1.25
N SER A 28 6.05 -4.24 2.02
CA SER A 28 5.80 -2.95 2.67
C SER A 28 4.95 -3.17 3.92
N TYR A 29 4.54 -2.10 4.60
CA TYR A 29 3.84 -2.14 5.89
C TYR A 29 2.69 -3.15 5.98
N SER A 30 1.85 -3.25 4.95
CA SER A 30 0.76 -4.23 4.96
C SER A 30 1.27 -5.67 5.00
N ALA A 31 2.35 -5.97 4.28
CA ALA A 31 2.95 -7.31 4.29
C ALA A 31 3.63 -7.60 5.63
N GLU A 32 4.32 -6.61 6.21
CA GLU A 32 4.91 -6.71 7.54
C GLU A 32 3.85 -7.02 8.59
N ASP A 33 2.84 -6.17 8.70
CA ASP A 33 1.78 -6.30 9.71
C ASP A 33 1.03 -7.62 9.59
N ILE A 34 0.61 -7.99 8.39
CA ILE A 34 -0.14 -9.23 8.15
C ILE A 34 0.76 -10.45 8.38
N GLY A 35 2.02 -10.38 7.94
CA GLY A 35 2.99 -11.47 8.11
C GLY A 35 3.28 -11.77 9.58
N VAL A 36 3.54 -10.74 10.36
CA VAL A 36 3.76 -10.88 11.81
C VAL A 36 2.51 -11.39 12.53
N GLN A 37 1.31 -10.92 12.13
CA GLN A 37 0.06 -11.42 12.71
C GLN A 37 -0.19 -12.89 12.33
N ALA A 38 0.04 -13.28 11.06
CA ALA A 38 -0.10 -14.66 10.61
C ALA A 38 0.83 -15.60 11.38
N HIS A 39 2.09 -15.21 11.54
CA HIS A 39 3.07 -15.97 12.33
C HIS A 39 2.61 -16.12 13.80
N LYS A 40 2.20 -15.03 14.44
CA LYS A 40 1.71 -15.05 15.83
C LYS A 40 0.45 -15.89 16.02
N MET A 41 -0.39 -16.01 15.00
CA MET A 41 -1.61 -16.82 15.02
C MET A 41 -1.38 -18.27 14.59
N GLY A 42 -0.11 -18.70 14.44
CA GLY A 42 0.24 -20.09 14.21
C GLY A 42 0.24 -20.52 12.74
N ALA A 43 0.47 -19.60 11.80
CA ALA A 43 0.78 -20.00 10.42
C ALA A 43 2.00 -20.94 10.42
N ARG A 44 1.99 -21.98 9.59
CA ARG A 44 3.08 -22.95 9.47
C ARG A 44 4.32 -22.30 8.88
N SER A 45 4.12 -21.49 7.87
CA SER A 45 5.14 -20.60 7.29
C SER A 45 4.52 -19.32 6.74
N VAL A 46 5.34 -18.28 6.68
CA VAL A 46 4.98 -17.00 6.05
C VAL A 46 6.07 -16.63 5.06
N THR A 47 5.71 -16.45 3.81
CA THR A 47 6.63 -16.03 2.74
C THR A 47 6.21 -14.68 2.21
N LEU A 48 7.13 -13.71 2.17
CA LEU A 48 6.91 -12.39 1.59
C LEU A 48 7.63 -12.29 0.24
N SER A 49 6.88 -12.04 -0.83
CA SER A 49 7.45 -11.88 -2.16
C SER A 49 7.64 -10.40 -2.48
N TYR A 50 8.90 -9.95 -2.57
CA TYR A 50 9.25 -8.57 -2.89
C TYR A 50 9.48 -8.36 -4.40
N ARG A 51 9.15 -7.16 -4.89
CA ARG A 51 9.35 -6.79 -6.30
C ARG A 51 10.77 -6.31 -6.59
N THR A 52 11.35 -5.47 -5.74
CA THR A 52 12.62 -4.79 -6.03
C THR A 52 13.71 -5.22 -5.07
N LYS A 53 13.43 -5.21 -3.77
CA LYS A 53 14.39 -5.59 -2.72
C LYS A 53 13.65 -6.10 -1.49
N PRO A 54 14.28 -6.97 -0.69
CA PRO A 54 13.71 -7.41 0.58
C PRO A 54 13.57 -6.21 1.54
N MET A 55 12.71 -6.35 2.54
CA MET A 55 12.58 -5.40 3.63
C MET A 55 13.84 -5.42 4.51
N GLY A 56 14.47 -6.59 4.62
CA GLY A 56 15.75 -6.75 5.31
C GLY A 56 15.62 -6.69 6.82
N PHE A 57 14.47 -7.06 7.35
CA PHE A 57 14.25 -7.17 8.79
C PHE A 57 14.84 -8.47 9.34
N ASP A 58 15.16 -8.48 10.61
CA ASP A 58 15.50 -9.68 11.36
C ASP A 58 14.19 -10.42 11.72
N TRP A 59 13.71 -11.20 10.76
CA TRP A 59 12.45 -11.90 10.90
C TRP A 59 12.54 -13.08 11.88
N PRO A 60 11.48 -13.37 12.65
CA PRO A 60 11.42 -14.59 13.42
C PRO A 60 11.47 -15.84 12.52
N GLU A 61 11.89 -16.96 13.10
CA GLU A 61 11.86 -18.25 12.40
C GLU A 61 10.46 -18.55 11.87
N GLY A 62 10.38 -19.01 10.62
CA GLY A 62 9.11 -19.25 9.92
C GLY A 62 8.62 -18.10 9.05
N ILE A 63 9.29 -16.94 9.05
CA ILE A 63 9.06 -15.86 8.08
C ILE A 63 10.27 -15.74 7.17
N VAL A 64 10.05 -15.76 5.85
CA VAL A 64 11.11 -15.63 4.86
C VAL A 64 10.72 -14.62 3.77
N GLU A 65 11.72 -13.99 3.16
CA GLU A 65 11.53 -13.11 2.01
C GLU A 65 12.08 -13.79 0.75
N VAL A 66 11.31 -13.72 -0.33
CA VAL A 66 11.66 -14.27 -1.65
C VAL A 66 11.47 -13.19 -2.72
N PRO A 67 12.16 -13.28 -3.87
CA PRO A 67 11.98 -12.30 -4.93
C PRO A 67 10.60 -12.41 -5.59
N LEU A 68 10.41 -11.64 -6.67
CA LEU A 68 9.14 -11.46 -7.36
C LEU A 68 8.47 -12.79 -7.72
N LEU A 69 7.20 -12.92 -7.32
CA LEU A 69 6.32 -13.96 -7.83
C LEU A 69 6.09 -13.75 -9.33
N GLU A 70 6.39 -14.75 -10.15
CA GLU A 70 6.16 -14.69 -11.59
C GLU A 70 4.85 -15.33 -12.01
N ARG A 71 4.53 -16.50 -11.44
CA ARG A 71 3.32 -17.23 -11.80
C ARG A 71 2.93 -18.26 -10.75
N PHE A 72 1.71 -18.71 -10.84
CA PHE A 72 1.22 -19.91 -10.16
C PHE A 72 0.99 -21.07 -11.15
N ASP A 73 1.26 -22.27 -10.68
CA ASP A 73 0.83 -23.51 -11.31
C ASP A 73 0.08 -24.32 -10.24
N GLY A 74 -1.25 -24.28 -10.27
CA GLY A 74 -2.08 -24.76 -9.16
C GLY A 74 -1.77 -24.00 -7.86
N SER A 75 -1.38 -24.70 -6.80
CA SER A 75 -0.96 -24.14 -5.51
C SER A 75 0.51 -23.74 -5.47
N THR A 76 1.30 -24.13 -6.47
CA THR A 76 2.74 -23.87 -6.52
C THR A 76 3.02 -22.46 -7.08
N ALA A 77 3.63 -21.61 -6.29
CA ALA A 77 4.17 -20.32 -6.70
C ALA A 77 5.59 -20.49 -7.24
N HIS A 78 5.92 -19.79 -8.33
CA HIS A 78 7.26 -19.74 -8.91
C HIS A 78 7.80 -18.33 -8.84
N PHE A 79 9.05 -18.19 -8.36
CA PHE A 79 9.69 -16.92 -8.14
C PHE A 79 10.80 -16.63 -9.15
N SER A 80 11.17 -15.37 -9.32
CA SER A 80 12.11 -14.92 -10.36
C SER A 80 13.56 -15.40 -10.19
N ASP A 81 13.90 -15.96 -9.04
CA ASP A 81 15.19 -16.62 -8.78
C ASP A 81 15.19 -18.13 -9.14
N GLY A 82 14.07 -18.64 -9.68
CA GLY A 82 13.87 -20.04 -10.01
C GLY A 82 13.43 -20.91 -8.84
N THR A 83 13.27 -20.36 -7.64
CA THR A 83 12.70 -21.10 -6.51
C THR A 83 11.18 -21.25 -6.64
N SER A 84 10.60 -22.16 -5.89
CA SER A 84 9.15 -22.38 -5.85
C SER A 84 8.70 -22.88 -4.48
N GLY A 85 7.41 -22.71 -4.18
CA GLY A 85 6.80 -23.18 -2.94
C GLY A 85 5.30 -23.40 -3.10
N GLU A 86 4.74 -24.27 -2.26
CA GLU A 86 3.29 -24.50 -2.21
C GLU A 86 2.66 -23.66 -1.11
N PHE A 87 1.47 -23.12 -1.37
CA PHE A 87 0.77 -22.24 -0.45
C PHE A 87 -0.72 -22.58 -0.34
N ASP A 88 -1.24 -22.42 0.87
CA ASP A 88 -2.65 -22.59 1.20
C ASP A 88 -3.43 -21.26 1.09
N ALA A 89 -2.74 -20.15 1.32
CA ALA A 89 -3.33 -18.83 1.30
C ALA A 89 -2.40 -17.79 0.69
N VAL A 90 -2.99 -16.84 -0.06
CA VAL A 90 -2.29 -15.71 -0.68
C VAL A 90 -2.97 -14.41 -0.29
N VAL A 91 -2.17 -13.42 0.13
CA VAL A 91 -2.64 -12.05 0.38
C VAL A 91 -1.90 -11.08 -0.53
N LEU A 92 -2.65 -10.30 -1.29
CA LEU A 92 -2.11 -9.26 -2.15
C LEU A 92 -1.84 -8.00 -1.32
N CYS A 93 -0.59 -7.75 -0.98
CA CYS A 93 -0.11 -6.55 -0.30
C CYS A 93 0.48 -5.56 -1.34
N THR A 94 -0.23 -5.37 -2.44
CA THR A 94 0.25 -4.66 -3.64
C THR A 94 -0.05 -3.16 -3.63
N GLY A 95 -0.54 -2.64 -2.52
CA GLY A 95 -0.87 -1.23 -2.34
C GLY A 95 -2.24 -0.84 -2.89
N TYR A 96 -2.45 0.46 -3.02
CA TYR A 96 -3.74 1.05 -3.37
C TYR A 96 -3.57 2.04 -4.53
N LEU A 97 -4.64 2.23 -5.27
CA LEU A 97 -4.75 3.29 -6.27
C LEU A 97 -5.72 4.35 -5.77
N HIS A 98 -5.47 5.60 -6.14
CA HIS A 98 -6.43 6.67 -5.91
C HIS A 98 -7.72 6.39 -6.68
N HIS A 99 -8.88 6.48 -6.01
CA HIS A 99 -10.17 6.24 -6.62
C HIS A 99 -11.20 7.25 -6.10
N TYR A 100 -11.61 8.17 -6.96
CA TYR A 100 -12.57 9.23 -6.66
C TYR A 100 -13.74 9.20 -7.64
N PRO A 101 -14.66 8.21 -7.52
CA PRO A 101 -15.74 7.99 -8.52
C PRO A 101 -16.76 9.12 -8.58
N PHE A 102 -16.77 10.00 -7.60
CA PHE A 102 -17.63 11.19 -7.52
C PHE A 102 -17.02 12.42 -8.19
N LEU A 103 -15.77 12.37 -8.64
CA LEU A 103 -15.12 13.44 -9.37
C LEU A 103 -15.04 13.16 -10.86
N PRO A 104 -15.16 14.20 -11.71
CA PRO A 104 -14.79 14.05 -13.12
C PRO A 104 -13.32 13.65 -13.26
N SER A 105 -12.99 12.90 -14.30
CA SER A 105 -11.62 12.41 -14.52
C SER A 105 -10.56 13.51 -14.60
N SER A 106 -10.95 14.71 -15.07
CA SER A 106 -10.06 15.88 -15.12
C SER A 106 -9.69 16.46 -13.77
N LEU A 107 -10.44 16.14 -12.71
CA LEU A 107 -10.18 16.57 -11.35
C LEU A 107 -9.71 15.42 -10.45
N ALA A 108 -9.92 14.16 -10.87
CA ALA A 108 -9.54 13.01 -10.07
C ALA A 108 -8.01 12.87 -10.01
N LEU A 109 -7.48 12.65 -8.81
CA LEU A 109 -6.06 12.37 -8.62
C LEU A 109 -5.73 11.01 -9.23
N SER A 110 -4.80 10.98 -10.17
CA SER A 110 -4.39 9.79 -10.92
C SER A 110 -2.87 9.50 -10.82
N SER A 111 -2.14 10.28 -10.02
CA SER A 111 -0.70 10.11 -9.86
C SER A 111 -0.36 8.72 -9.32
N PRO A 112 0.59 7.98 -9.93
CA PRO A 112 1.13 6.74 -9.38
C PRO A 112 2.10 7.00 -8.22
N ASN A 113 2.57 8.24 -8.05
CA ASN A 113 3.45 8.66 -6.99
C ASN A 113 2.64 9.15 -5.79
N CYS A 114 2.37 8.24 -4.86
CA CYS A 114 1.62 8.58 -3.64
C CYS A 114 2.42 9.46 -2.67
N LEU A 115 3.75 9.47 -2.75
CA LEU A 115 4.59 10.30 -1.87
C LEU A 115 4.62 11.77 -2.32
N TYR A 116 4.69 11.99 -3.65
CA TYR A 116 4.67 13.33 -4.27
C TYR A 116 3.70 13.30 -5.46
N PRO A 117 2.39 13.41 -5.23
CA PRO A 117 1.44 13.53 -6.33
C PRO A 117 1.76 14.77 -7.16
N ASP A 118 2.12 14.58 -8.41
CA ASP A 118 2.64 15.58 -9.34
C ASP A 118 1.60 16.62 -9.81
N THR A 119 0.33 16.39 -9.48
CA THR A 119 -0.79 17.29 -9.79
C THR A 119 -1.31 18.04 -8.56
N LEU A 120 -0.57 17.98 -7.44
CA LEU A 120 -0.94 18.65 -6.20
C LEU A 120 0.14 19.62 -5.75
N TYR A 121 -0.18 20.90 -5.77
CA TYR A 121 0.66 21.92 -5.13
C TYR A 121 0.73 21.66 -3.62
N ARG A 122 1.96 21.55 -3.08
CA ARG A 122 2.24 21.16 -1.68
C ARG A 122 1.56 19.89 -1.21
N GLY A 123 1.26 18.97 -2.15
CA GLY A 123 0.61 17.70 -1.84
C GLY A 123 -0.86 17.79 -1.44
N VAL A 124 -1.49 18.95 -1.59
CA VAL A 124 -2.85 19.23 -1.06
C VAL A 124 -3.74 19.93 -2.08
N VAL A 125 -3.28 21.01 -2.70
CA VAL A 125 -4.12 21.84 -3.58
C VAL A 125 -4.06 21.30 -5.00
N SER A 126 -5.20 21.02 -5.60
CA SER A 126 -5.25 20.58 -7.00
C SER A 126 -4.76 21.67 -7.93
N GLU A 127 -3.81 21.35 -8.82
CA GLU A 127 -3.36 22.28 -9.84
C GLU A 127 -4.41 22.52 -10.92
N ALA A 128 -5.35 21.58 -11.10
CA ALA A 128 -6.45 21.72 -12.03
C ALA A 128 -7.59 22.60 -11.50
N ASN A 129 -7.68 22.83 -10.19
CA ASN A 129 -8.72 23.65 -9.57
C ASN A 129 -8.29 24.10 -8.18
N ASP A 130 -8.02 25.38 -8.01
CA ASP A 130 -7.58 26.03 -6.77
C ASP A 130 -8.56 25.96 -5.59
N LYS A 131 -9.79 25.49 -5.84
CA LYS A 131 -10.84 25.26 -4.83
C LYS A 131 -11.03 23.79 -4.47
N LEU A 132 -10.18 22.91 -5.02
CA LEU A 132 -10.20 21.47 -4.73
C LEU A 132 -8.96 21.10 -3.93
N PHE A 133 -9.18 20.49 -2.77
CA PHE A 133 -8.13 20.08 -1.85
C PHE A 133 -8.18 18.58 -1.56
N TYR A 134 -7.02 17.93 -1.56
CA TYR A 134 -6.86 16.50 -1.27
C TYR A 134 -6.14 16.33 0.06
N LEU A 135 -6.86 16.26 1.16
CA LEU A 135 -6.29 16.02 2.48
C LEU A 135 -6.03 14.53 2.67
N GLY A 136 -4.82 14.18 3.11
CA GLY A 136 -4.46 12.80 3.38
C GLY A 136 -4.21 11.94 2.13
N ALA A 137 -4.18 12.51 0.92
CA ALA A 137 -3.88 11.75 -0.29
C ALA A 137 -2.39 11.40 -0.42
N GLN A 138 -1.52 12.19 0.20
CA GLN A 138 -0.08 11.98 0.20
C GLN A 138 0.32 10.90 1.21
N ASP A 139 1.08 9.90 0.78
CA ASP A 139 1.66 8.88 1.68
C ASP A 139 2.79 9.46 2.52
N GLN A 140 2.82 9.15 3.83
CA GLN A 140 3.76 9.77 4.75
C GLN A 140 3.88 9.06 6.11
N TRP A 141 4.99 9.33 6.81
CA TRP A 141 5.33 8.72 8.09
C TRP A 141 4.54 9.27 9.29
N PHE A 142 4.29 10.59 9.32
CA PHE A 142 3.64 11.28 10.43
C PHE A 142 2.17 11.58 10.11
N THR A 143 1.41 10.55 9.84
CA THR A 143 0.08 10.59 9.25
C THR A 143 -0.84 11.63 9.88
N PHE A 144 -1.10 11.56 11.20
CA PHE A 144 -2.05 12.46 11.85
C PHE A 144 -1.54 13.90 11.95
N ASN A 145 -0.26 14.09 12.32
CA ASN A 145 0.32 15.44 12.41
C ASN A 145 0.33 16.14 11.05
N MET A 146 0.53 15.38 9.97
CA MET A 146 0.49 15.94 8.63
C MET A 146 -0.94 16.27 8.19
N PHE A 147 -1.92 15.45 8.56
CA PHE A 147 -3.33 15.78 8.29
C PHE A 147 -3.74 17.09 8.97
N ASP A 148 -3.32 17.31 10.22
CA ASP A 148 -3.54 18.57 10.91
C ASP A 148 -2.85 19.74 10.19
N ALA A 149 -1.58 19.57 9.81
CA ALA A 149 -0.83 20.60 9.08
C ALA A 149 -1.48 20.91 7.72
N GLN A 150 -1.91 19.90 6.98
CA GLN A 150 -2.65 20.05 5.73
C GLN A 150 -3.98 20.79 5.94
N ALA A 151 -4.71 20.42 6.99
CA ALA A 151 -5.98 21.07 7.31
C ALA A 151 -5.80 22.55 7.69
N TRP A 152 -4.78 22.90 8.47
CA TRP A 152 -4.44 24.29 8.80
C TRP A 152 -4.04 25.07 7.56
N TYR A 153 -3.21 24.49 6.70
CA TYR A 153 -2.82 25.12 5.45
C TYR A 153 -4.03 25.42 4.55
N VAL A 154 -4.92 24.44 4.37
CA VAL A 154 -6.15 24.61 3.58
C VAL A 154 -7.08 25.67 4.19
N ARG A 155 -7.21 25.68 5.51
CA ARG A 155 -7.95 26.75 6.21
C ARG A 155 -7.42 28.13 5.85
N ASP A 156 -6.11 28.33 5.93
CA ASP A 156 -5.48 29.63 5.69
C ASP A 156 -5.59 30.04 4.21
N VAL A 157 -5.56 29.07 3.29
CA VAL A 157 -5.85 29.32 1.86
C VAL A 157 -7.31 29.77 1.67
N ILE A 158 -8.27 29.09 2.31
CA ILE A 158 -9.70 29.43 2.19
C ILE A 158 -9.99 30.79 2.79
N LEU A 159 -9.34 31.17 3.89
CA LEU A 159 -9.50 32.49 4.54
C LEU A 159 -8.78 33.61 3.78
N GLY A 160 -7.91 33.26 2.82
CA GLY A 160 -7.12 34.25 2.06
C GLY A 160 -5.84 34.71 2.77
N ASP A 161 -5.47 34.06 3.88
CA ASP A 161 -4.24 34.36 4.61
C ASP A 161 -3.00 33.83 3.85
N ILE A 162 -3.19 32.80 3.02
CA ILE A 162 -2.17 32.27 2.13
C ILE A 162 -2.68 32.31 0.69
N THR A 163 -1.86 32.84 -0.21
CA THR A 163 -2.12 32.83 -1.65
C THR A 163 -1.44 31.63 -2.30
N VAL A 164 -2.20 30.82 -3.01
CA VAL A 164 -1.66 29.75 -3.84
C VAL A 164 -1.14 30.38 -5.14
N PRO A 165 0.10 30.09 -5.59
CA PRO A 165 0.61 30.60 -6.87
C PRO A 165 -0.29 30.14 -8.03
N ASN A 166 -0.51 31.01 -9.01
CA ASN A 166 -1.12 30.61 -10.27
C ASN A 166 -0.15 29.71 -11.06
N GLN A 167 -0.67 28.77 -11.82
CA GLN A 167 0.12 27.86 -12.66
C GLN A 167 1.03 28.55 -13.71
N GLU A 168 0.83 29.83 -13.94
CA GLU A 168 1.59 30.65 -14.90
C GLU A 168 2.82 31.35 -14.29
N ALA A 169 3.16 31.08 -13.03
CA ALA A 169 4.25 31.76 -12.31
C ALA A 169 5.50 30.87 -12.14
#